data_54543f34fa80b773dd4490002cfabd6b
#
_entry.id   54543f34fa80b773dd4490002cfabd6b
#
_cell.length_a   1.000
_cell.length_b   1.000
_cell.length_c   1.000
_cell.angle_alpha   90.00
_cell.angle_beta   90.00
_cell.angle_gamma   90.00
#
_symmetry.space_group_name_H-M   'P 1'
#
loop_
_entity.id
_entity.type
_entity.pdbx_description
1 polymer ?
#
loop_
_entity_poly.entity_id
_entity_poly.type
_entity_poly.pdbx_seq_one_letter_code
_entity_poly.pdbx_strand_id
1 'polypeptide(L)'
;MRYYFLFFLFAFTGCQKKQSGNNNKLFELLNPDETHIDFVNTLSYDADFNIFTYRNFYNGGGVAIGDINNDGLPDIFLVGNMVPSHLYLNKGNFKFEDITEKAGITKLGKWSTGVTMADVNGDGLLDIYVCNSGDVKGDHKQNELYINNGNLTFTERAKEYGIGVNGYSTHAVFFDYDHDGDLDLFILSNSFKAIGSFNIQSNERNKRDLLGGQKLFRNDGGHFTDVSEHAGIYGSVIGFGLGVSVGDVNGDGWDDIYVSNDFFERDYLYINNHDGTFKESLENQMKSISNASMGADLADINNDAHPDIFVTDMLPGSELRLKTNTTFENWDKYQLDLRYDYYHQFTKNTLQLNNGNGTFSEIGRLAGVHATDWSWGALITDMDNDGFKDIFIANGIYKDLTNQDYIQRLTNRDVMGSVLTSKGINYKKLIDSMPSQA
;
A
#
# COMPACT_ATOMS: atom_id res chain seq x y z
N MET A 1 -24.93 -40.57 -77.49
CA MET A 1 -24.87 -40.12 -76.12
C MET A 1 -23.48 -39.63 -75.85
N ARG A 2 -23.27 -38.33 -75.74
CA ARG A 2 -21.97 -37.70 -75.40
C ARG A 2 -22.04 -37.25 -74.00
N TYR A 3 -21.18 -37.81 -73.13
CA TYR A 3 -21.02 -37.38 -71.72
C TYR A 3 -19.96 -36.27 -71.63
N TYR A 4 -20.35 -35.07 -71.20
CA TYR A 4 -19.43 -34.00 -70.87
C TYR A 4 -19.04 -34.16 -69.39
N PHE A 5 -17.75 -34.43 -69.08
CA PHE A 5 -17.18 -34.36 -67.80
C PHE A 5 -16.77 -32.90 -67.50
N LEU A 6 -17.43 -32.29 -66.54
CA LEU A 6 -17.06 -30.99 -66.01
C LEU A 6 -15.99 -31.20 -64.92
N PHE A 7 -14.76 -30.77 -65.19
CA PHE A 7 -13.70 -30.69 -64.19
C PHE A 7 -13.86 -29.39 -63.39
N PHE A 8 -14.21 -29.49 -62.10
CA PHE A 8 -14.12 -28.37 -61.14
C PHE A 8 -12.69 -28.25 -60.65
N LEU A 9 -11.98 -27.21 -61.04
CA LEU A 9 -10.69 -26.82 -60.50
C LEU A 9 -10.94 -26.09 -59.18
N PHE A 10 -10.68 -26.71 -58.04
CA PHE A 10 -10.62 -26.06 -56.75
C PHE A 10 -9.30 -25.31 -56.63
N ALA A 11 -9.29 -24.00 -56.79
CA ALA A 11 -8.16 -23.17 -56.46
C ALA A 11 -8.11 -23.03 -54.92
N PHE A 12 -7.18 -23.74 -54.28
CA PHE A 12 -6.81 -23.47 -52.88
C PHE A 12 -6.03 -22.17 -52.84
N THR A 13 -6.72 -21.06 -52.57
CA THR A 13 -6.06 -19.83 -52.09
C THR A 13 -5.65 -20.07 -50.67
N GLY A 14 -4.40 -20.47 -50.46
CA GLY A 14 -3.79 -20.47 -49.13
C GLY A 14 -3.79 -19.05 -48.58
N CYS A 15 -4.66 -18.78 -47.61
CA CYS A 15 -4.48 -17.63 -46.71
C CYS A 15 -3.16 -17.82 -45.95
N GLN A 16 -2.08 -17.23 -46.47
CA GLN A 16 -0.93 -16.93 -45.62
C GLN A 16 -1.42 -15.94 -44.58
N LYS A 17 -1.70 -16.42 -43.36
CA LYS A 17 -1.71 -15.56 -42.18
C LYS A 17 -0.33 -14.87 -42.13
N LYS A 18 -0.26 -13.61 -42.56
CA LYS A 18 0.78 -12.73 -42.12
C LYS A 18 0.73 -12.81 -40.59
N GLN A 19 1.68 -13.47 -39.93
CA GLN A 19 2.03 -13.20 -38.59
C GLN A 19 2.50 -11.73 -38.57
N SER A 20 1.57 -10.80 -38.38
CA SER A 20 1.89 -9.52 -37.84
C SER A 20 2.33 -9.84 -36.42
N GLY A 21 3.61 -9.74 -36.15
CA GLY A 21 4.14 -9.70 -34.80
C GLY A 21 3.65 -8.38 -34.18
N ASN A 22 2.36 -8.28 -33.88
CA ASN A 22 1.84 -7.36 -32.91
C ASN A 22 2.16 -8.00 -31.55
N ASN A 23 3.29 -7.59 -30.97
CA ASN A 23 3.44 -7.61 -29.53
C ASN A 23 2.40 -6.60 -29.02
N ASN A 24 1.16 -7.03 -28.82
CA ASN A 24 0.17 -6.27 -28.07
C ASN A 24 0.68 -6.27 -26.62
N LYS A 25 1.56 -5.34 -26.29
CA LYS A 25 1.90 -5.02 -24.93
C LYS A 25 0.72 -4.28 -24.34
N LEU A 26 0.19 -4.75 -23.23
CA LEU A 26 -0.86 -4.05 -22.49
C LEU A 26 -0.36 -2.71 -21.97
N PHE A 27 0.92 -2.66 -21.56
CA PHE A 27 1.56 -1.46 -21.02
C PHE A 27 2.78 -1.06 -21.87
N GLU A 28 2.97 0.25 -21.99
CA GLU A 28 4.16 0.86 -22.58
C GLU A 28 4.80 1.80 -21.57
N LEU A 29 6.12 1.66 -21.37
CA LEU A 29 6.88 2.59 -20.54
C LEU A 29 7.08 3.90 -21.30
N LEU A 30 6.45 4.97 -20.84
CA LEU A 30 6.57 6.29 -21.44
C LEU A 30 7.89 6.95 -21.02
N ASN A 31 8.47 7.72 -21.95
CA ASN A 31 9.70 8.46 -21.71
C ASN A 31 9.42 9.71 -20.83
N PRO A 32 10.16 9.95 -19.74
CA PRO A 32 10.06 11.17 -18.95
C PRO A 32 10.20 12.47 -19.76
N ASP A 33 11.04 12.48 -20.79
CA ASP A 33 11.19 13.64 -21.69
C ASP A 33 9.92 13.95 -22.51
N GLU A 34 9.05 12.95 -22.70
CA GLU A 34 7.77 13.11 -23.42
C GLU A 34 6.64 13.48 -22.47
N THR A 35 6.63 12.85 -21.28
CA THR A 35 5.61 13.08 -20.26
C THR A 35 5.86 14.30 -19.42
N HIS A 36 7.11 14.76 -19.32
CA HIS A 36 7.60 15.80 -18.40
C HIS A 36 7.45 15.45 -16.92
N ILE A 37 7.35 14.14 -16.58
CA ILE A 37 7.40 13.63 -15.22
C ILE A 37 8.81 13.12 -14.98
N ASP A 38 9.62 13.90 -14.27
CA ASP A 38 11.02 13.62 -13.96
C ASP A 38 11.27 13.33 -12.47
N PHE A 39 10.20 13.13 -11.71
CA PHE A 39 10.24 12.85 -10.28
C PHE A 39 11.01 11.56 -9.99
N VAL A 40 11.99 11.65 -9.08
CA VAL A 40 12.73 10.50 -8.55
C VAL A 40 12.77 10.58 -7.03
N ASN A 41 12.17 9.61 -6.35
CA ASN A 41 12.21 9.51 -4.89
C ASN A 41 13.58 9.02 -4.40
N THR A 42 14.59 9.88 -4.46
CA THR A 42 15.97 9.55 -4.11
C THR A 42 16.15 9.48 -2.60
N LEU A 43 16.73 8.38 -2.13
CA LEU A 43 17.08 8.18 -0.73
C LEU A 43 18.58 8.27 -0.51
N SER A 44 18.97 8.89 0.61
CA SER A 44 20.35 8.89 1.10
C SER A 44 20.36 8.46 2.56
N TYR A 45 21.27 7.57 2.94
CA TYR A 45 21.39 7.06 4.30
C TYR A 45 22.72 7.45 4.95
N ASP A 46 22.67 7.65 6.26
CA ASP A 46 23.84 7.92 7.08
C ASP A 46 23.89 6.98 8.31
N ALA A 47 24.74 7.30 9.30
CA ALA A 47 24.87 6.49 10.49
C ALA A 47 23.64 6.55 11.39
N ASP A 48 22.90 7.66 11.36
CA ASP A 48 21.82 7.96 12.29
C ASP A 48 20.43 7.65 11.69
N PHE A 49 20.31 7.76 10.34
CA PHE A 49 19.05 7.54 9.63
C PHE A 49 19.22 6.60 8.44
N ASN A 50 18.71 5.39 8.60
CA ASN A 50 18.83 4.28 7.63
C ASN A 50 17.82 3.18 7.98
N ILE A 51 17.79 2.10 7.18
CA ILE A 51 16.85 0.97 7.34
C ILE A 51 16.94 0.26 8.72
N PHE A 52 18.05 0.32 9.42
CA PHE A 52 18.19 -0.29 10.74
C PHE A 52 17.64 0.59 11.86
N THR A 53 17.65 1.91 11.67
CA THR A 53 17.14 2.90 12.63
C THR A 53 15.71 3.31 12.36
N TYR A 54 15.25 3.18 11.10
CA TYR A 54 13.92 3.50 10.63
C TYR A 54 13.40 2.42 9.68
N ARG A 55 12.46 1.59 10.12
CA ARG A 55 12.00 0.40 9.37
C ARG A 55 11.30 0.71 8.04
N ASN A 56 10.64 1.86 7.95
CA ASN A 56 9.95 2.28 6.72
C ASN A 56 10.88 2.96 5.70
N PHE A 57 12.20 2.85 5.87
CA PHE A 57 13.17 3.58 5.04
C PHE A 57 13.05 3.26 3.54
N TYR A 58 12.65 2.05 3.18
CA TYR A 58 12.48 1.60 1.79
C TYR A 58 11.01 1.39 1.36
N ASN A 59 10.03 1.85 2.16
CA ASN A 59 8.62 1.66 1.82
C ASN A 59 8.15 2.53 0.63
N GLY A 60 8.94 3.50 0.21
CA GLY A 60 8.59 4.40 -0.88
C GLY A 60 7.71 5.57 -0.46
N GLY A 61 7.21 6.28 -1.45
CA GLY A 61 6.25 7.37 -1.31
C GLY A 61 4.92 7.01 -2.00
N GLY A 62 3.86 7.69 -1.62
CA GLY A 62 2.53 7.51 -2.19
C GLY A 62 2.34 8.23 -3.52
N VAL A 63 1.27 7.85 -4.21
CA VAL A 63 0.75 8.53 -5.39
C VAL A 63 -0.75 8.72 -5.25
N ALA A 64 -1.26 9.90 -5.60
CA ALA A 64 -2.68 10.14 -5.76
C ALA A 64 -2.95 10.65 -7.18
N ILE A 65 -4.09 10.23 -7.74
CA ILE A 65 -4.54 10.61 -9.06
C ILE A 65 -5.96 11.17 -8.92
N GLY A 66 -6.20 12.35 -9.47
CA GLY A 66 -7.50 13.00 -9.44
C GLY A 66 -7.53 14.26 -10.31
N ASP A 67 -8.70 14.65 -10.77
CA ASP A 67 -8.92 15.87 -11.56
C ASP A 67 -9.10 17.07 -10.62
N ILE A 68 -8.01 17.81 -10.35
CA ILE A 68 -8.01 18.92 -9.35
C ILE A 68 -8.63 20.21 -9.88
N ASN A 69 -8.90 20.29 -11.17
CA ASN A 69 -9.40 21.51 -11.81
C ASN A 69 -10.70 21.31 -12.60
N ASN A 70 -11.28 20.11 -12.53
CA ASN A 70 -12.52 19.70 -13.18
C ASN A 70 -12.48 19.88 -14.72
N ASP A 71 -11.31 19.63 -15.36
CA ASP A 71 -11.17 19.70 -16.83
C ASP A 71 -11.35 18.34 -17.53
N GLY A 72 -11.58 17.27 -16.77
CA GLY A 72 -11.78 15.91 -17.25
C GLY A 72 -10.48 15.13 -17.48
N LEU A 73 -9.33 15.69 -17.09
CA LEU A 73 -8.01 15.05 -17.19
C LEU A 73 -7.46 14.78 -15.79
N PRO A 74 -7.19 13.51 -15.42
CA PRO A 74 -6.65 13.23 -14.10
C PRO A 74 -5.22 13.73 -13.95
N ASP A 75 -4.97 14.46 -12.85
CA ASP A 75 -3.68 15.00 -12.42
C ASP A 75 -2.98 14.02 -11.48
N ILE A 76 -1.68 14.22 -11.23
CA ILE A 76 -0.87 13.30 -10.43
C ILE A 76 -0.16 14.06 -9.31
N PHE A 77 -0.32 13.57 -8.06
CA PHE A 77 0.49 14.01 -6.93
C PHE A 77 1.44 12.88 -6.50
N LEU A 78 2.73 13.14 -6.49
CA LEU A 78 3.78 12.21 -6.04
C LEU A 78 4.41 12.71 -4.75
N VAL A 79 4.45 11.90 -3.71
CA VAL A 79 5.10 12.27 -2.46
C VAL A 79 6.53 11.74 -2.38
N GLY A 80 7.42 12.58 -1.87
CA GLY A 80 8.83 12.25 -1.68
C GLY A 80 9.19 12.01 -0.22
N ASN A 81 10.02 10.99 0.06
CA ASN A 81 10.49 10.72 1.43
C ASN A 81 11.59 11.73 1.85
N MET A 82 12.66 11.84 1.06
CA MET A 82 13.80 12.76 1.32
C MET A 82 13.90 13.85 0.26
N VAL A 83 13.03 13.86 -0.72
CA VAL A 83 12.89 14.85 -1.78
C VAL A 83 11.55 15.55 -1.68
N PRO A 84 11.38 16.75 -2.25
CA PRO A 84 10.07 17.42 -2.30
C PRO A 84 9.00 16.54 -2.97
N SER A 85 7.76 16.68 -2.53
CA SER A 85 6.59 16.16 -3.26
C SER A 85 6.28 17.04 -4.48
N HIS A 86 5.67 16.46 -5.52
CA HIS A 86 5.37 17.16 -6.77
C HIS A 86 3.91 16.98 -7.18
N LEU A 87 3.32 18.06 -7.69
CA LEU A 87 1.98 18.07 -8.30
C LEU A 87 2.10 18.35 -9.80
N TYR A 88 1.65 17.39 -10.59
CA TYR A 88 1.70 17.42 -12.04
C TYR A 88 0.31 17.61 -12.63
N LEU A 89 0.09 18.74 -13.30
CA LEU A 89 -1.14 19.03 -14.03
C LEU A 89 -1.14 18.35 -15.39
N ASN A 90 -2.19 17.59 -15.68
CA ASN A 90 -2.35 16.89 -16.96
C ASN A 90 -2.72 17.87 -18.09
N LYS A 91 -1.95 17.87 -19.16
CA LYS A 91 -2.20 18.71 -20.36
C LYS A 91 -2.79 17.92 -21.53
N GLY A 92 -3.21 16.69 -21.26
CA GLY A 92 -3.66 15.74 -22.29
C GLY A 92 -2.51 15.04 -23.04
N ASN A 93 -2.83 13.92 -23.68
CA ASN A 93 -1.86 13.11 -24.44
C ASN A 93 -0.64 12.69 -23.61
N PHE A 94 -0.83 12.35 -22.32
CA PHE A 94 0.23 11.99 -21.37
C PHE A 94 1.34 13.04 -21.25
N LYS A 95 1.02 14.32 -21.37
CA LYS A 95 1.93 15.42 -21.09
C LYS A 95 1.50 16.13 -19.83
N PHE A 96 2.47 16.40 -18.97
CA PHE A 96 2.22 17.00 -17.66
C PHE A 96 3.05 18.27 -17.47
N GLU A 97 2.56 19.15 -16.62
CA GLU A 97 3.23 20.38 -16.18
C GLU A 97 3.42 20.31 -14.66
N ASP A 98 4.66 20.42 -14.18
CA ASP A 98 4.90 20.56 -12.75
C ASP A 98 4.41 21.94 -12.27
N ILE A 99 3.34 21.93 -11.49
CA ILE A 99 2.73 23.14 -10.92
C ILE A 99 2.99 23.30 -9.42
N THR A 100 3.83 22.47 -8.82
CA THR A 100 4.08 22.39 -7.37
C THR A 100 4.34 23.74 -6.74
N GLU A 101 5.22 24.55 -7.34
CA GLU A 101 5.53 25.88 -6.82
C GLU A 101 4.36 26.86 -6.96
N LYS A 102 3.73 26.85 -8.13
CA LYS A 102 2.54 27.68 -8.42
C LYS A 102 1.37 27.31 -7.52
N ALA A 103 1.22 26.01 -7.25
CA ALA A 103 0.16 25.48 -6.41
C ALA A 103 0.34 25.83 -4.91
N GLY A 104 1.50 26.32 -4.49
CA GLY A 104 1.79 26.61 -3.09
C GLY A 104 2.09 25.39 -2.24
N ILE A 105 2.40 24.25 -2.86
CA ILE A 105 2.75 23.01 -2.17
C ILE A 105 4.12 23.19 -1.48
N THR A 106 4.19 22.84 -0.19
CA THR A 106 5.37 23.04 0.63
C THR A 106 6.53 22.13 0.16
N LYS A 107 7.70 22.72 -0.10
CA LYS A 107 8.92 22.02 -0.52
C LYS A 107 9.80 21.57 0.66
N LEU A 108 9.33 21.66 1.90
CA LEU A 108 10.13 21.30 3.07
C LEU A 108 10.34 19.79 3.12
N GLY A 109 11.58 19.38 3.36
CA GLY A 109 12.01 17.98 3.46
C GLY A 109 11.37 17.27 4.65
N LYS A 110 10.13 16.87 4.47
CA LYS A 110 9.40 15.96 5.35
C LYS A 110 9.58 14.54 4.82
N TRP A 111 9.40 13.57 5.68
CA TRP A 111 9.28 12.20 5.25
C TRP A 111 7.81 11.91 4.93
N SER A 112 7.37 12.27 3.74
CA SER A 112 6.01 12.01 3.30
C SER A 112 5.87 10.57 2.84
N THR A 113 4.74 9.93 3.15
CA THR A 113 4.51 8.48 2.98
C THR A 113 3.34 8.20 2.06
N GLY A 114 2.12 8.52 2.47
CA GLY A 114 0.91 8.33 1.71
C GLY A 114 0.29 9.66 1.31
N VAL A 115 -0.57 9.62 0.31
CA VAL A 115 -1.37 10.77 -0.14
C VAL A 115 -2.72 10.29 -0.65
N THR A 116 -3.76 11.06 -0.39
CA THR A 116 -5.09 10.83 -0.94
C THR A 116 -5.73 12.15 -1.37
N MET A 117 -6.61 12.09 -2.36
CA MET A 117 -7.39 13.22 -2.85
C MET A 117 -8.88 12.99 -2.57
N ALA A 118 -9.55 13.98 -2.00
CA ALA A 118 -10.97 13.96 -1.72
C ALA A 118 -11.51 15.40 -1.63
N ASP A 119 -12.77 15.60 -1.92
CA ASP A 119 -13.48 16.86 -1.63
C ASP A 119 -13.93 16.82 -0.16
N VAL A 120 -13.08 17.37 0.74
CA VAL A 120 -13.31 17.24 2.19
C VAL A 120 -14.24 18.30 2.76
N ASN A 121 -14.58 19.32 1.98
CA ASN A 121 -15.41 20.45 2.37
C ASN A 121 -16.71 20.56 1.57
N GLY A 122 -16.96 19.67 0.60
CA GLY A 122 -18.16 19.62 -0.22
C GLY A 122 -18.28 20.75 -1.25
N ASP A 123 -17.15 21.34 -1.68
CA ASP A 123 -17.16 22.47 -2.64
C ASP A 123 -17.04 22.03 -4.12
N GLY A 124 -16.90 20.74 -4.36
CA GLY A 124 -16.78 20.13 -5.70
C GLY A 124 -15.37 20.14 -6.26
N LEU A 125 -14.35 20.47 -5.47
CA LEU A 125 -12.94 20.44 -5.85
C LEU A 125 -12.19 19.41 -5.01
N LEU A 126 -11.25 18.70 -5.62
CA LEU A 126 -10.42 17.75 -4.88
C LEU A 126 -9.35 18.47 -4.06
N ASP A 127 -9.36 18.22 -2.76
CA ASP A 127 -8.32 18.57 -1.81
C ASP A 127 -7.27 17.47 -1.72
N ILE A 128 -6.11 17.76 -1.13
CA ILE A 128 -5.00 16.81 -1.06
C ILE A 128 -4.58 16.61 0.41
N TYR A 129 -4.68 15.38 0.92
CA TYR A 129 -4.18 15.03 2.25
C TYR A 129 -2.89 14.23 2.16
N VAL A 130 -1.82 14.72 2.81
CA VAL A 130 -0.48 14.12 2.80
C VAL A 130 -0.15 13.58 4.18
N CYS A 131 0.14 12.28 4.26
CA CYS A 131 0.64 11.61 5.45
C CYS A 131 2.14 11.83 5.59
N ASN A 132 2.59 12.15 6.80
CA ASN A 132 3.98 12.32 7.15
C ASN A 132 4.39 11.38 8.28
N SER A 133 5.64 10.91 8.24
CA SER A 133 6.21 9.98 9.18
C SER A 133 7.71 10.31 9.40
N GLY A 134 8.49 9.32 9.75
CA GLY A 134 9.92 9.46 9.96
C GLY A 134 10.24 9.89 11.39
N ASP A 135 11.43 9.52 11.84
CA ASP A 135 12.00 9.97 13.11
C ASP A 135 13.34 10.63 12.83
N VAL A 136 13.30 11.59 11.92
CA VAL A 136 14.48 12.34 11.52
C VAL A 136 14.53 13.59 12.38
N LYS A 137 15.64 13.80 13.00
CA LYS A 137 16.10 14.95 13.76
C LYS A 137 15.14 16.16 13.86
N GLY A 138 14.22 16.10 14.82
CA GLY A 138 13.47 17.27 15.27
C GLY A 138 12.34 17.75 14.38
N ASP A 139 11.66 17.01 13.82
CA ASP A 139 10.98 16.87 12.64
C ASP A 139 9.53 17.16 12.53
N HIS A 140 9.18 17.43 11.34
CA HIS A 140 7.89 17.82 10.85
C HIS A 140 7.06 16.56 10.47
N LYS A 141 6.57 15.83 11.47
CA LYS A 141 5.70 14.64 11.29
C LYS A 141 4.22 15.01 11.10
N GLN A 142 3.88 16.29 11.17
CA GLN A 142 2.50 16.72 11.03
C GLN A 142 2.00 16.44 9.63
N ASN A 143 0.87 15.72 9.53
CA ASN A 143 0.15 15.54 8.29
C ASN A 143 -0.36 16.87 7.75
N GLU A 144 -0.55 16.98 6.44
CA GLU A 144 -0.95 18.20 5.76
C GLU A 144 -2.25 18.00 5.00
N LEU A 145 -3.11 19.00 5.04
CA LEU A 145 -4.32 19.11 4.23
C LEU A 145 -4.21 20.36 3.37
N TYR A 146 -4.11 20.18 2.08
CA TYR A 146 -4.11 21.27 1.11
C TYR A 146 -5.50 21.44 0.53
N ILE A 147 -6.21 22.49 0.97
CA ILE A 147 -7.53 22.87 0.45
C ILE A 147 -7.36 23.57 -0.89
N ASN A 148 -8.11 23.10 -1.89
CA ASN A 148 -8.11 23.63 -3.24
C ASN A 148 -8.83 24.98 -3.32
N ASN A 149 -8.15 26.01 -3.83
CA ASN A 149 -8.74 27.36 -3.95
C ASN A 149 -9.48 27.59 -5.29
N GLY A 150 -9.61 26.57 -6.15
CA GLY A 150 -10.29 26.65 -7.45
C GLY A 150 -9.50 27.35 -8.57
N ASN A 151 -8.23 27.67 -8.36
CA ASN A 151 -7.40 28.42 -9.32
C ASN A 151 -6.01 27.81 -9.52
N LEU A 152 -5.89 26.47 -9.32
CA LEU A 152 -4.65 25.73 -9.31
C LEU A 152 -3.68 26.14 -8.19
N THR A 153 -4.21 26.71 -7.10
CA THR A 153 -3.46 26.96 -5.87
C THR A 153 -4.13 26.27 -4.70
N PHE A 154 -3.35 25.97 -3.67
CA PHE A 154 -3.83 25.27 -2.48
C PHE A 154 -3.39 26.03 -1.22
N THR A 155 -4.15 25.84 -0.15
CA THR A 155 -3.85 26.41 1.17
C THR A 155 -3.78 25.29 2.21
N GLU A 156 -2.64 25.16 2.91
CA GLU A 156 -2.49 24.16 3.98
C GLU A 156 -3.36 24.53 5.20
N ARG A 157 -4.28 23.64 5.61
CA ARG A 157 -5.26 23.87 6.67
C ARG A 157 -5.47 22.66 7.62
N ALA A 158 -4.59 21.67 7.63
CA ALA A 158 -4.78 20.44 8.42
C ALA A 158 -5.01 20.72 9.91
N LYS A 159 -4.32 21.71 10.46
CA LYS A 159 -4.51 22.11 11.87
C LYS A 159 -5.87 22.73 12.13
N GLU A 160 -6.37 23.53 11.20
CA GLU A 160 -7.68 24.19 11.30
C GLU A 160 -8.81 23.18 11.23
N TYR A 161 -8.68 22.18 10.37
CA TYR A 161 -9.64 21.09 10.23
C TYR A 161 -9.54 20.03 11.34
N GLY A 162 -8.52 20.09 12.20
CA GLY A 162 -8.32 19.13 13.31
C GLY A 162 -7.59 17.84 12.95
N ILE A 163 -7.10 17.72 11.73
CA ILE A 163 -6.41 16.51 11.20
C ILE A 163 -4.93 16.70 10.94
N GLY A 164 -4.33 17.77 11.44
CA GLY A 164 -2.87 17.97 11.46
C GLY A 164 -2.20 17.05 12.50
N VAL A 165 -2.35 15.73 12.32
CA VAL A 165 -1.87 14.71 13.25
C VAL A 165 -0.35 14.63 13.20
N ASN A 166 0.30 14.63 14.38
CA ASN A 166 1.71 14.29 14.52
C ASN A 166 1.85 12.82 14.86
N GLY A 167 2.53 12.04 14.04
CA GLY A 167 2.69 10.62 14.31
C GLY A 167 3.49 9.91 13.22
N TYR A 168 3.24 8.62 13.10
CA TYR A 168 3.88 7.77 12.12
C TYR A 168 2.85 7.30 11.09
N SER A 169 2.20 8.27 10.45
CA SER A 169 1.18 8.01 9.44
C SER A 169 1.80 7.40 8.18
N THR A 170 1.18 6.36 7.63
CA THR A 170 1.64 5.68 6.42
C THR A 170 0.71 5.92 5.24
N HIS A 171 -0.58 5.91 5.49
CA HIS A 171 -1.61 6.17 4.48
C HIS A 171 -2.87 6.75 5.12
N ALA A 172 -3.82 7.21 4.32
CA ALA A 172 -5.12 7.67 4.76
C ALA A 172 -6.17 7.44 3.68
N VAL A 173 -7.41 7.26 4.10
CA VAL A 173 -8.56 7.13 3.21
C VAL A 173 -9.72 7.96 3.73
N PHE A 174 -10.42 8.64 2.81
CA PHE A 174 -11.65 9.35 3.08
C PHE A 174 -12.85 8.52 2.62
N PHE A 175 -13.88 8.43 3.45
CA PHE A 175 -15.14 7.75 3.17
C PHE A 175 -16.21 8.22 4.16
N ASP A 176 -17.48 8.08 3.83
CA ASP A 176 -18.62 8.45 4.69
C ASP A 176 -19.02 7.24 5.53
N TYR A 177 -18.40 7.09 6.74
CA TYR A 177 -18.59 5.87 7.54
C TYR A 177 -19.90 5.83 8.30
N ASP A 178 -20.54 6.98 8.58
CA ASP A 178 -21.78 7.07 9.35
C ASP A 178 -22.99 7.57 8.54
N HIS A 179 -22.82 7.73 7.22
CA HIS A 179 -23.81 8.10 6.22
C HIS A 179 -24.47 9.47 6.51
N ASP A 180 -23.71 10.43 7.04
CA ASP A 180 -24.19 11.78 7.26
C ASP A 180 -23.98 12.71 6.06
N GLY A 181 -23.23 12.25 5.05
CA GLY A 181 -22.96 12.94 3.79
C GLY A 181 -21.64 13.70 3.76
N ASP A 182 -20.92 13.78 4.87
CA ASP A 182 -19.57 14.33 4.95
C ASP A 182 -18.52 13.21 4.84
N LEU A 183 -17.39 13.48 4.20
CA LEU A 183 -16.30 12.48 4.14
C LEU A 183 -15.48 12.49 5.42
N ASP A 184 -15.42 11.35 6.08
CA ASP A 184 -14.61 11.07 7.27
C ASP A 184 -13.21 10.59 6.91
N LEU A 185 -12.30 10.52 7.88
CA LEU A 185 -10.90 10.20 7.63
C LEU A 185 -10.41 9.05 8.50
N PHE A 186 -10.00 7.95 7.87
CA PHE A 186 -9.20 6.92 8.53
C PHE A 186 -7.72 7.12 8.25
N ILE A 187 -6.88 7.19 9.30
CA ILE A 187 -5.43 7.31 9.20
C ILE A 187 -4.78 6.00 9.63
N LEU A 188 -4.07 5.40 8.70
CA LEU A 188 -3.21 4.25 8.92
C LEU A 188 -1.86 4.71 9.47
N SER A 189 -1.37 4.04 10.51
CA SER A 189 -0.12 4.40 11.18
C SER A 189 0.68 3.16 11.60
N ASN A 190 1.98 3.36 11.83
CA ASN A 190 2.86 2.32 12.39
C ASN A 190 3.23 2.64 13.83
N SER A 191 3.12 1.68 14.71
CA SER A 191 3.73 1.80 16.02
C SER A 191 5.23 1.51 15.97
N PHE A 192 6.02 2.41 16.56
CA PHE A 192 7.48 2.26 16.66
C PHE A 192 7.94 1.58 17.94
N LYS A 193 7.07 0.94 18.67
CA LYS A 193 7.52 0.03 19.73
C LYS A 193 8.47 -0.96 19.05
N ALA A 194 9.75 -0.87 19.41
CA ALA A 194 10.81 -1.53 18.66
C ALA A 194 10.49 -3.01 18.48
N ILE A 195 10.51 -3.46 17.25
CA ILE A 195 10.16 -4.83 16.83
C ILE A 195 10.93 -5.89 17.64
N GLY A 196 12.12 -5.58 18.12
CA GLY A 196 12.90 -6.46 18.98
C GLY A 196 12.71 -6.23 20.49
N SER A 197 11.89 -5.29 20.92
CA SER A 197 11.74 -4.90 22.34
C SER A 197 10.37 -5.20 22.91
N PHE A 198 9.35 -5.52 22.12
CA PHE A 198 8.09 -5.95 22.68
C PHE A 198 8.12 -7.45 23.00
N ASN A 199 7.44 -7.83 24.08
CA ASN A 199 7.34 -9.22 24.47
C ASN A 199 6.19 -9.88 23.71
N ILE A 200 6.48 -10.74 22.72
CA ILE A 200 5.49 -11.49 21.95
C ILE A 200 4.53 -12.30 22.85
N GLN A 201 4.96 -12.67 24.06
CA GLN A 201 4.12 -13.39 25.02
C GLN A 201 3.10 -12.51 25.75
N SER A 202 3.07 -11.22 25.43
CA SER A 202 2.13 -10.26 26.00
C SER A 202 1.44 -9.53 24.85
N ASN A 203 0.28 -10.04 24.41
CA ASN A 203 -0.50 -9.34 23.38
C ASN A 203 -0.97 -7.99 23.94
N GLU A 204 -0.43 -6.92 23.35
CA GLU A 204 -0.70 -5.55 23.78
C GLU A 204 -1.62 -4.82 22.78
N ARG A 205 -2.35 -5.53 21.93
CA ARG A 205 -3.25 -4.99 20.88
C ARG A 205 -4.18 -3.90 21.42
N ASN A 206 -4.72 -4.09 22.60
CA ASN A 206 -5.67 -3.17 23.22
C ASN A 206 -5.00 -1.92 23.85
N LYS A 207 -3.69 -1.85 23.89
CA LYS A 207 -2.98 -0.64 24.36
C LYS A 207 -2.84 0.35 23.21
N ARG A 208 -3.35 1.55 23.42
CA ARG A 208 -3.32 2.59 22.41
C ARG A 208 -1.95 3.29 22.38
N ASP A 209 -1.41 3.46 21.16
CA ASP A 209 -0.25 4.30 20.87
C ASP A 209 -0.73 5.63 20.29
N LEU A 210 -0.42 6.73 20.95
CA LEU A 210 -0.87 8.06 20.53
C LEU A 210 -0.22 8.53 19.21
N LEU A 211 0.99 8.02 18.89
CA LEU A 211 1.76 8.41 17.72
C LEU A 211 1.63 7.41 16.57
N GLY A 212 1.60 6.11 16.88
CA GLY A 212 1.64 5.02 15.91
C GLY A 212 0.34 4.23 15.78
N GLY A 213 -0.67 4.52 16.60
CA GLY A 213 -1.97 3.85 16.52
C GLY A 213 -2.84 4.40 15.39
N GLN A 214 -3.63 3.49 14.80
CA GLN A 214 -4.62 3.86 13.78
C GLN A 214 -5.68 4.79 14.35
N LYS A 215 -6.22 5.69 13.51
CA LYS A 215 -7.21 6.69 13.92
C LYS A 215 -8.36 6.82 12.94
N LEU A 216 -9.55 7.02 13.47
CA LEU A 216 -10.73 7.41 12.73
C LEU A 216 -11.18 8.80 13.21
N PHE A 217 -11.35 9.71 12.28
CA PHE A 217 -11.84 11.07 12.53
C PHE A 217 -13.19 11.23 11.85
N ARG A 218 -14.19 11.62 12.63
CA ARG A 218 -15.50 12.03 12.09
C ARG A 218 -15.44 13.49 11.65
N ASN A 219 -15.96 13.77 10.48
CA ASN A 219 -16.12 15.11 9.94
C ASN A 219 -17.50 15.69 10.35
N ASP A 220 -17.51 16.83 10.98
CA ASP A 220 -18.73 17.55 11.33
C ASP A 220 -18.72 18.89 10.56
N GLY A 221 -18.97 18.88 9.24
CA GLY A 221 -19.02 20.08 8.39
C GLY A 221 -17.68 20.81 8.26
N GLY A 222 -16.59 20.08 8.03
CA GLY A 222 -15.24 20.60 7.87
C GLY A 222 -14.44 20.71 9.17
N HIS A 223 -14.92 20.12 10.26
CA HIS A 223 -14.19 20.00 11.51
C HIS A 223 -14.12 18.53 11.95
N PHE A 224 -12.93 17.98 11.95
CA PHE A 224 -12.69 16.56 12.26
C PHE A 224 -12.46 16.32 13.75
N THR A 225 -13.14 15.31 14.29
CA THR A 225 -13.04 14.88 15.68
C THR A 225 -12.55 13.44 15.76
N ASP A 226 -11.47 13.16 16.54
CA ASP A 226 -10.97 11.80 16.77
C ASP A 226 -12.02 10.97 17.54
N VAL A 227 -12.62 10.00 16.85
CA VAL A 227 -13.63 9.07 17.39
C VAL A 227 -13.09 7.63 17.53
N SER A 228 -11.81 7.40 17.30
CA SER A 228 -11.19 6.08 17.17
C SER A 228 -11.54 5.13 18.31
N GLU A 229 -11.49 5.61 19.57
CA GLU A 229 -11.78 4.77 20.74
C GLU A 229 -13.27 4.44 20.84
N HIS A 230 -14.13 5.43 20.59
CA HIS A 230 -15.58 5.25 20.58
C HIS A 230 -16.02 4.30 19.47
N ALA A 231 -15.44 4.48 18.30
CA ALA A 231 -15.71 3.67 17.11
C ALA A 231 -15.15 2.25 17.18
N GLY A 232 -14.41 1.89 18.21
CA GLY A 232 -13.85 0.53 18.37
C GLY A 232 -12.61 0.23 17.52
N ILE A 233 -11.96 1.27 16.97
CA ILE A 233 -10.73 1.10 16.18
C ILE A 233 -9.53 0.86 17.10
N TYR A 234 -8.76 -0.19 16.83
CA TYR A 234 -7.52 -0.48 17.55
C TYR A 234 -6.45 0.59 17.24
N GLY A 235 -6.07 1.33 18.26
CA GLY A 235 -4.90 2.20 18.18
C GLY A 235 -3.64 1.47 18.66
N SER A 236 -3.44 0.24 18.25
CA SER A 236 -2.54 -0.73 18.86
C SER A 236 -1.09 -0.27 18.92
N VAL A 237 -0.46 -0.42 20.10
CA VAL A 237 0.98 -0.19 20.32
C VAL A 237 1.87 -1.20 19.60
N ILE A 238 1.29 -2.31 19.11
CA ILE A 238 1.99 -3.34 18.32
C ILE A 238 1.53 -3.39 16.85
N GLY A 239 0.56 -2.56 16.45
CA GLY A 239 0.11 -2.46 15.07
C GLY A 239 1.17 -1.85 14.16
N PHE A 240 1.33 -2.40 12.96
CA PHE A 240 2.24 -1.89 11.94
C PHE A 240 1.53 -1.86 10.58
N GLY A 241 0.57 -0.92 10.46
CA GLY A 241 -0.30 -0.82 9.30
C GLY A 241 0.44 -0.34 8.05
N LEU A 242 0.36 -1.11 6.95
CA LEU A 242 0.96 -0.78 5.67
C LEU A 242 -0.06 -0.63 4.55
N GLY A 243 -1.23 -1.26 4.64
CA GLY A 243 -2.32 -1.15 3.68
C GLY A 243 -3.66 -0.92 4.38
N VAL A 244 -4.53 -0.16 3.74
CA VAL A 244 -5.92 0.02 4.15
C VAL A 244 -6.81 0.03 2.92
N SER A 245 -7.91 -0.71 2.97
CA SER A 245 -8.95 -0.71 1.95
C SER A 245 -10.32 -0.57 2.62
N VAL A 246 -11.21 0.15 1.95
CA VAL A 246 -12.56 0.45 2.44
C VAL A 246 -13.58 -0.01 1.40
N GLY A 247 -14.66 -0.62 1.85
CA GLY A 247 -15.79 -1.02 1.02
C GLY A 247 -16.72 -1.99 1.74
N ASP A 248 -17.92 -2.13 1.25
CA ASP A 248 -18.97 -2.98 1.80
C ASP A 248 -18.69 -4.46 1.51
N VAL A 249 -18.08 -5.17 2.47
CA VAL A 249 -17.71 -6.59 2.29
C VAL A 249 -18.84 -7.56 2.62
N ASN A 250 -19.89 -7.09 3.30
CA ASN A 250 -21.00 -7.94 3.74
C ASN A 250 -22.31 -7.73 2.96
N GLY A 251 -22.34 -6.71 2.07
CA GLY A 251 -23.48 -6.39 1.20
C GLY A 251 -24.61 -5.65 1.92
N ASP A 252 -24.34 -4.97 3.03
CA ASP A 252 -25.36 -4.27 3.81
C ASP A 252 -25.49 -2.77 3.47
N GLY A 253 -24.64 -2.27 2.58
CA GLY A 253 -24.63 -0.89 2.10
C GLY A 253 -23.80 0.06 2.96
N TRP A 254 -23.04 -0.43 3.95
CA TRP A 254 -22.15 0.35 4.78
C TRP A 254 -20.70 -0.06 4.56
N ASP A 255 -19.83 0.92 4.49
CA ASP A 255 -18.41 0.64 4.27
C ASP A 255 -17.73 0.04 5.49
N ASP A 256 -17.02 -1.07 5.26
CA ASP A 256 -16.14 -1.77 6.18
C ASP A 256 -14.68 -1.39 5.94
N ILE A 257 -13.79 -1.72 6.87
CA ILE A 257 -12.37 -1.37 6.75
C ILE A 257 -11.53 -2.63 6.89
N TYR A 258 -10.66 -2.90 5.90
CA TYR A 258 -9.59 -3.88 6.00
C TYR A 258 -8.25 -3.20 6.22
N VAL A 259 -7.47 -3.66 7.19
CA VAL A 259 -6.14 -3.14 7.52
C VAL A 259 -5.11 -4.26 7.48
N SER A 260 -4.09 -4.09 6.64
CA SER A 260 -2.91 -4.96 6.58
C SER A 260 -1.90 -4.54 7.64
N ASN A 261 -1.43 -5.48 8.45
CA ASN A 261 -0.35 -5.25 9.42
C ASN A 261 0.87 -6.12 9.09
N ASP A 262 2.04 -5.52 9.15
CA ASP A 262 3.32 -6.24 9.04
C ASP A 262 3.79 -6.75 10.42
N PHE A 263 4.78 -7.62 10.44
CA PHE A 263 5.42 -8.25 11.59
C PHE A 263 4.51 -9.25 12.33
N PHE A 264 4.32 -9.07 13.65
CA PHE A 264 3.63 -10.06 14.49
C PHE A 264 2.14 -9.81 14.62
N GLU A 265 1.72 -8.54 14.52
CA GLU A 265 0.31 -8.22 14.66
C GLU A 265 -0.47 -8.72 13.44
N ARG A 266 -1.67 -9.24 13.70
CA ARG A 266 -2.56 -9.71 12.65
C ARG A 266 -3.22 -8.55 11.92
N ASP A 267 -3.74 -8.83 10.74
CA ASP A 267 -4.63 -7.90 10.02
C ASP A 267 -5.90 -7.64 10.82
N TYR A 268 -6.63 -6.59 10.47
CA TYR A 268 -7.94 -6.28 11.03
C TYR A 268 -8.99 -6.18 9.94
N LEU A 269 -10.18 -6.71 10.23
CA LEU A 269 -11.39 -6.51 9.44
C LEU A 269 -12.47 -5.91 10.35
N TYR A 270 -12.70 -4.62 10.18
CA TYR A 270 -13.71 -3.88 10.92
C TYR A 270 -15.02 -3.84 10.14
N ILE A 271 -16.04 -4.47 10.68
CA ILE A 271 -17.41 -4.45 10.13
C ILE A 271 -18.18 -3.30 10.77
N ASN A 272 -18.79 -2.46 9.95
CA ASN A 272 -19.60 -1.33 10.37
C ASN A 272 -20.88 -1.81 11.09
N ASN A 273 -21.18 -1.27 12.28
CA ASN A 273 -22.37 -1.61 13.05
C ASN A 273 -23.57 -0.69 12.75
N HIS A 274 -23.48 0.27 11.83
CA HIS A 274 -24.50 1.25 11.45
C HIS A 274 -24.89 2.24 12.59
N ASP A 275 -24.04 2.39 13.59
CA ASP A 275 -24.27 3.25 14.75
C ASP A 275 -23.09 4.15 15.11
N GLY A 276 -22.18 4.34 14.12
CA GLY A 276 -20.93 5.08 14.28
C GLY A 276 -19.81 4.27 14.94
N THR A 277 -19.99 2.94 15.07
CA THR A 277 -18.99 2.04 15.62
C THR A 277 -18.67 0.88 14.68
N PHE A 278 -17.54 0.24 14.91
CA PHE A 278 -17.09 -0.94 14.17
C PHE A 278 -16.86 -2.12 15.08
N LYS A 279 -17.03 -3.32 14.54
CA LYS A 279 -16.68 -4.58 15.19
C LYS A 279 -15.54 -5.25 14.43
N GLU A 280 -14.40 -5.43 15.09
CA GLU A 280 -13.32 -6.24 14.52
C GLU A 280 -13.76 -7.71 14.44
N SER A 281 -13.73 -8.30 13.24
CA SER A 281 -14.39 -9.55 12.90
C SER A 281 -13.53 -10.53 12.10
N LEU A 282 -12.23 -10.23 11.91
CA LEU A 282 -11.33 -11.01 11.04
C LEU A 282 -11.36 -12.51 11.37
N GLU A 283 -11.20 -12.88 12.63
CA GLU A 283 -11.13 -14.30 13.04
C GLU A 283 -12.44 -15.08 12.80
N ASN A 284 -13.57 -14.37 12.78
CA ASN A 284 -14.88 -14.99 12.51
C ASN A 284 -15.07 -15.24 11.01
N GLN A 285 -14.44 -14.43 10.16
CA GLN A 285 -14.72 -14.41 8.73
C GLN A 285 -13.60 -15.08 7.91
N MET A 286 -12.36 -14.96 8.30
CA MET A 286 -11.18 -15.54 7.60
C MET A 286 -10.59 -16.70 8.39
N LYS A 287 -9.96 -17.65 7.72
CA LYS A 287 -9.33 -18.83 8.37
C LYS A 287 -7.82 -18.75 8.44
N SER A 288 -7.22 -17.94 7.59
CA SER A 288 -5.79 -17.64 7.58
C SER A 288 -5.54 -16.33 6.87
N ILE A 289 -4.45 -15.68 7.21
CA ILE A 289 -4.02 -14.39 6.68
C ILE A 289 -2.54 -14.44 6.28
N SER A 290 -2.04 -13.37 5.68
CA SER A 290 -0.62 -13.15 5.44
C SER A 290 0.13 -12.99 6.77
N ASN A 291 1.44 -13.28 6.78
CA ASN A 291 2.29 -13.12 7.97
C ASN A 291 2.99 -11.75 8.01
N ALA A 292 3.16 -11.13 6.87
CA ALA A 292 3.81 -9.82 6.73
C ALA A 292 3.03 -9.00 5.68
N SER A 293 1.79 -8.65 6.06
CA SER A 293 0.86 -7.98 5.16
C SER A 293 1.36 -6.58 4.80
N MET A 294 1.49 -6.32 3.49
CA MET A 294 1.95 -5.04 2.95
C MET A 294 0.76 -4.24 2.44
N GLY A 295 0.52 -4.21 1.15
CA GLY A 295 -0.67 -3.58 0.57
C GLY A 295 -1.87 -4.51 0.55
N ALA A 296 -3.05 -3.91 0.51
CA ALA A 296 -4.30 -4.61 0.27
C ALA A 296 -5.15 -3.84 -0.74
N ASP A 297 -5.98 -4.56 -1.48
CA ASP A 297 -7.03 -3.98 -2.30
C ASP A 297 -8.30 -4.82 -2.22
N LEU A 298 -9.43 -4.17 -2.43
CA LEU A 298 -10.76 -4.73 -2.25
C LEU A 298 -11.59 -4.47 -3.50
N ALA A 299 -11.96 -5.53 -4.22
CA ALA A 299 -12.85 -5.47 -5.37
C ALA A 299 -13.42 -6.86 -5.70
N ASP A 300 -14.55 -6.90 -6.37
CA ASP A 300 -15.18 -8.13 -6.88
C ASP A 300 -14.38 -8.67 -8.07
N ILE A 301 -13.52 -9.68 -7.82
CA ILE A 301 -12.62 -10.24 -8.84
C ILE A 301 -13.30 -11.29 -9.75
N ASN A 302 -14.39 -11.87 -9.29
CA ASN A 302 -15.09 -12.95 -9.98
C ASN A 302 -16.45 -12.53 -10.56
N ASN A 303 -16.83 -11.27 -10.41
CA ASN A 303 -18.09 -10.67 -10.87
C ASN A 303 -19.35 -11.32 -10.21
N ASP A 304 -19.28 -11.66 -8.92
CA ASP A 304 -20.40 -12.23 -8.16
C ASP A 304 -21.12 -11.21 -7.25
N ALA A 305 -20.71 -9.95 -7.31
CA ALA A 305 -21.19 -8.80 -6.54
C ALA A 305 -20.80 -8.85 -5.04
N HIS A 306 -19.82 -9.65 -4.67
CA HIS A 306 -19.23 -9.67 -3.32
C HIS A 306 -17.76 -9.27 -3.41
N PRO A 307 -17.34 -8.14 -2.82
CA PRO A 307 -15.95 -7.73 -2.88
C PRO A 307 -15.01 -8.72 -2.21
N ASP A 308 -13.95 -9.07 -2.94
CA ASP A 308 -12.85 -9.93 -2.49
C ASP A 308 -11.71 -9.09 -1.96
N ILE A 309 -10.80 -9.67 -1.17
CA ILE A 309 -9.65 -8.96 -0.62
C ILE A 309 -8.35 -9.63 -1.07
N PHE A 310 -7.48 -8.86 -1.72
CA PHE A 310 -6.14 -9.31 -2.05
C PHE A 310 -5.10 -8.58 -1.20
N VAL A 311 -4.22 -9.36 -0.54
CA VAL A 311 -3.17 -8.84 0.34
C VAL A 311 -1.82 -9.32 -0.15
N THR A 312 -0.85 -8.42 -0.23
CA THR A 312 0.53 -8.74 -0.64
C THR A 312 1.42 -9.09 0.55
N ASP A 313 2.42 -9.93 0.28
CA ASP A 313 3.44 -10.41 1.23
C ASP A 313 4.78 -10.59 0.47
N MET A 314 5.79 -11.17 1.11
CA MET A 314 7.16 -11.25 0.60
C MET A 314 7.58 -12.63 0.10
N LEU A 315 6.66 -13.56 -0.17
CA LEU A 315 7.04 -14.91 -0.62
C LEU A 315 7.58 -14.89 -2.06
N PRO A 316 8.84 -15.34 -2.30
CA PRO A 316 9.38 -15.43 -3.65
C PRO A 316 8.71 -16.51 -4.49
N GLY A 317 8.43 -16.19 -5.78
CA GLY A 317 7.91 -17.16 -6.74
C GLY A 317 8.97 -18.07 -7.38
N SER A 318 10.23 -17.63 -7.43
CA SER A 318 11.31 -18.43 -8.02
C SER A 318 11.99 -19.32 -6.99
N GLU A 319 12.39 -20.53 -7.39
CA GLU A 319 13.06 -21.50 -6.50
C GLU A 319 14.39 -20.96 -5.94
N LEU A 320 15.15 -20.22 -6.74
CA LEU A 320 16.40 -19.61 -6.30
C LEU A 320 16.15 -18.60 -5.18
N ARG A 321 15.23 -17.65 -5.41
CA ARG A 321 14.87 -16.63 -4.43
C ARG A 321 14.27 -17.25 -3.17
N LEU A 322 13.39 -18.23 -3.34
CA LEU A 322 12.80 -18.98 -2.21
C LEU A 322 13.87 -19.58 -1.30
N LYS A 323 14.91 -20.22 -1.87
CA LYS A 323 16.00 -20.84 -1.11
C LYS A 323 17.00 -19.85 -0.52
N THR A 324 17.10 -18.65 -1.06
CA THR A 324 18.07 -17.65 -0.60
C THR A 324 17.47 -16.60 0.34
N ASN A 325 16.13 -16.44 0.37
CA ASN A 325 15.48 -15.37 1.12
C ASN A 325 14.55 -15.87 2.23
N THR A 326 13.96 -17.04 2.10
CA THR A 326 13.04 -17.55 3.12
C THR A 326 13.75 -18.44 4.13
N THR A 327 13.40 -18.26 5.39
CA THR A 327 13.61 -19.24 6.44
C THR A 327 12.44 -20.21 6.47
N PHE A 328 12.67 -21.45 6.91
CA PHE A 328 11.57 -22.37 7.13
C PHE A 328 10.62 -21.81 8.18
N GLU A 329 9.32 -21.88 7.94
CA GLU A 329 8.32 -21.58 8.96
C GLU A 329 8.57 -22.49 10.17
N ASN A 330 8.64 -21.86 11.34
CA ASN A 330 8.94 -22.55 12.57
C ASN A 330 7.63 -22.91 13.28
N TRP A 331 7.39 -24.23 13.44
CA TRP A 331 6.21 -24.73 14.14
C TRP A 331 6.06 -24.15 15.56
N ASP A 332 7.16 -23.95 16.27
CA ASP A 332 7.11 -23.39 17.62
C ASP A 332 6.69 -21.93 17.60
N LYS A 333 7.14 -21.15 16.60
CA LYS A 333 6.67 -19.77 16.37
C LYS A 333 5.18 -19.77 16.08
N TYR A 334 4.71 -20.57 15.15
CA TYR A 334 3.29 -20.69 14.83
C TYR A 334 2.41 -21.03 16.05
N GLN A 335 2.86 -21.99 16.88
CA GLN A 335 2.16 -22.32 18.13
C GLN A 335 2.19 -21.17 19.15
N LEU A 336 3.24 -20.36 19.14
CA LEU A 336 3.34 -19.17 19.95
C LEU A 336 2.35 -18.09 19.47
N ASP A 337 2.28 -17.88 18.18
CA ASP A 337 1.36 -16.92 17.55
C ASP A 337 -0.10 -17.27 17.90
N LEU A 338 -0.48 -18.53 17.78
CA LEU A 338 -1.81 -18.99 18.20
C LEU A 338 -2.07 -18.82 19.69
N ARG A 339 -1.09 -19.14 20.54
CA ARG A 339 -1.21 -19.03 22.01
C ARG A 339 -1.44 -17.61 22.48
N TYR A 340 -0.85 -16.63 21.78
CA TYR A 340 -0.89 -15.22 22.17
C TYR A 340 -1.78 -14.37 21.26
N ASP A 341 -2.68 -15.03 20.52
CA ASP A 341 -3.74 -14.40 19.75
C ASP A 341 -3.22 -13.53 18.57
N TYR A 342 -2.16 -14.02 17.89
CA TYR A 342 -1.69 -13.42 16.62
C TYR A 342 -2.26 -14.09 15.39
N TYR A 343 -3.06 -15.12 15.57
CA TYR A 343 -3.85 -15.83 14.57
C TYR A 343 -3.03 -16.73 13.62
N HIS A 344 -3.71 -17.27 12.59
CA HIS A 344 -3.15 -18.18 11.57
C HIS A 344 -2.48 -17.40 10.45
N GLN A 345 -1.22 -17.02 10.65
CA GLN A 345 -0.42 -16.24 9.71
C GLN A 345 0.52 -17.12 8.91
N PHE A 346 0.59 -16.90 7.58
CA PHE A 346 1.47 -17.64 6.67
C PHE A 346 2.11 -16.68 5.66
N THR A 347 3.44 -16.81 5.45
CA THR A 347 4.18 -15.98 4.50
C THR A 347 3.75 -16.30 3.07
N LYS A 348 2.83 -15.52 2.54
CA LYS A 348 2.35 -15.57 1.15
C LYS A 348 1.36 -14.43 0.88
N ASN A 349 1.23 -14.00 -0.35
CA ASN A 349 0.05 -13.22 -0.73
C ASN A 349 -1.21 -14.04 -0.47
N THR A 350 -2.26 -13.39 -0.02
CA THR A 350 -3.59 -14.02 0.17
C THR A 350 -4.62 -13.39 -0.76
N LEU A 351 -5.45 -14.24 -1.37
CA LEU A 351 -6.66 -13.83 -2.05
C LEU A 351 -7.83 -14.43 -1.27
N GLN A 352 -8.50 -13.58 -0.52
CA GLN A 352 -9.66 -13.91 0.29
C GLN A 352 -10.92 -13.76 -0.57
N LEU A 353 -11.39 -14.88 -1.14
CA LEU A 353 -12.63 -14.90 -1.93
C LEU A 353 -13.82 -14.80 -0.99
N ASN A 354 -14.66 -13.82 -1.20
CA ASN A 354 -15.90 -13.62 -0.41
C ASN A 354 -16.95 -14.66 -0.79
N ASN A 355 -17.46 -15.37 0.19
CA ASN A 355 -18.46 -16.43 -0.03
C ASN A 355 -19.92 -15.91 -0.01
N GLY A 356 -20.13 -14.60 0.13
CA GLY A 356 -21.47 -13.99 0.22
C GLY A 356 -22.26 -14.37 1.47
N ASN A 357 -21.61 -14.91 2.49
CA ASN A 357 -22.27 -15.40 3.71
C ASN A 357 -21.57 -14.93 5.00
N GLY A 358 -20.77 -13.86 4.90
CA GLY A 358 -19.97 -13.33 6.02
C GLY A 358 -18.70 -14.15 6.31
N THR A 359 -18.25 -14.99 5.36
CA THR A 359 -16.97 -15.70 5.47
C THR A 359 -16.18 -15.60 4.18
N PHE A 360 -14.85 -15.77 4.28
CA PHE A 360 -13.94 -15.77 3.15
C PHE A 360 -13.24 -17.11 2.97
N SER A 361 -12.90 -17.45 1.72
CA SER A 361 -12.07 -18.59 1.35
C SER A 361 -10.74 -18.11 0.83
N GLU A 362 -9.62 -18.46 1.49
CA GLU A 362 -8.28 -18.11 1.02
C GLU A 362 -7.91 -19.01 -0.18
N ILE A 363 -7.81 -18.44 -1.36
CA ILE A 363 -7.57 -19.15 -2.63
C ILE A 363 -6.28 -18.72 -3.35
N GLY A 364 -5.40 -17.92 -2.75
CA GLY A 364 -4.20 -17.35 -3.41
C GLY A 364 -3.31 -18.42 -4.07
N ARG A 365 -3.14 -19.60 -3.44
CA ARG A 365 -2.41 -20.73 -4.06
C ARG A 365 -3.17 -21.34 -5.23
N LEU A 366 -4.47 -21.49 -5.12
CA LEU A 366 -5.31 -22.04 -6.19
C LEU A 366 -5.34 -21.12 -7.41
N ALA A 367 -5.44 -19.82 -7.17
CA ALA A 367 -5.41 -18.78 -8.20
C ALA A 367 -4.01 -18.52 -8.78
N GLY A 368 -2.94 -19.05 -8.16
CA GLY A 368 -1.57 -18.88 -8.63
C GLY A 368 -0.94 -17.52 -8.31
N VAL A 369 -1.54 -16.73 -7.43
CA VAL A 369 -1.10 -15.36 -7.09
C VAL A 369 -0.37 -15.24 -5.75
N HIS A 370 -0.08 -16.36 -5.09
CA HIS A 370 0.43 -16.43 -3.71
C HIS A 370 1.89 -16.02 -3.52
N ALA A 371 2.68 -15.87 -4.59
CA ALA A 371 4.13 -15.70 -4.50
C ALA A 371 4.64 -14.77 -5.62
N THR A 372 4.95 -13.53 -5.27
CA THR A 372 5.38 -12.48 -6.19
C THR A 372 6.62 -11.73 -5.70
N ASP A 373 7.42 -12.37 -4.81
CA ASP A 373 8.59 -11.78 -4.15
C ASP A 373 8.18 -10.62 -3.22
N TRP A 374 9.09 -9.71 -2.89
CA TRP A 374 8.81 -8.60 -1.99
C TRP A 374 7.80 -7.64 -2.62
N SER A 375 6.56 -7.77 -2.24
CA SER A 375 5.43 -7.08 -2.86
C SER A 375 4.90 -5.97 -1.95
N TRP A 376 4.51 -4.85 -2.55
CA TRP A 376 4.02 -3.65 -1.84
C TRP A 376 2.56 -3.39 -2.19
N GLY A 377 2.31 -2.46 -3.08
CA GLY A 377 0.96 -2.09 -3.51
C GLY A 377 0.28 -3.18 -4.34
N ALA A 378 -0.99 -3.40 -4.08
CA ALA A 378 -1.88 -4.22 -4.88
C ALA A 378 -2.98 -3.34 -5.50
N LEU A 379 -3.39 -3.66 -6.74
CA LEU A 379 -4.57 -3.07 -7.37
C LEU A 379 -5.36 -4.18 -8.05
N ILE A 380 -6.67 -4.19 -7.83
CA ILE A 380 -7.61 -5.07 -8.53
C ILE A 380 -8.47 -4.21 -9.44
N THR A 381 -8.20 -4.26 -10.74
CA THR A 381 -8.93 -3.45 -11.74
C THR A 381 -8.94 -4.14 -13.10
N ASP A 382 -9.92 -3.83 -13.94
CA ASP A 382 -9.97 -4.31 -15.32
C ASP A 382 -9.01 -3.46 -16.16
N MET A 383 -7.79 -3.98 -16.42
CA MET A 383 -6.71 -3.25 -17.08
C MET A 383 -6.76 -3.32 -18.59
N ASP A 384 -7.42 -4.32 -19.16
CA ASP A 384 -7.54 -4.50 -20.62
C ASP A 384 -8.96 -4.29 -21.16
N ASN A 385 -9.90 -3.89 -20.30
CA ASN A 385 -11.30 -3.61 -20.57
C ASN A 385 -12.05 -4.84 -21.14
N ASP A 386 -11.76 -6.03 -20.62
CA ASP A 386 -12.44 -7.26 -21.02
C ASP A 386 -13.66 -7.61 -20.13
N GLY A 387 -13.87 -6.83 -19.06
CA GLY A 387 -14.97 -6.99 -18.09
C GLY A 387 -14.62 -7.86 -16.89
N PHE A 388 -13.39 -8.39 -16.82
CA PHE A 388 -12.87 -9.11 -15.66
C PHE A 388 -11.80 -8.28 -14.97
N LYS A 389 -11.65 -8.49 -13.66
CA LYS A 389 -10.62 -7.79 -12.89
C LYS A 389 -9.28 -8.50 -13.02
N ASP A 390 -8.24 -7.71 -13.22
CA ASP A 390 -6.84 -8.11 -13.14
C ASP A 390 -6.23 -7.75 -11.80
N ILE A 391 -5.11 -8.37 -11.44
CA ILE A 391 -4.31 -8.00 -10.27
C ILE A 391 -2.97 -7.41 -10.72
N PHE A 392 -2.72 -6.16 -10.37
CA PHE A 392 -1.40 -5.53 -10.51
C PHE A 392 -0.70 -5.50 -9.16
N ILE A 393 0.58 -5.88 -9.13
CA ILE A 393 1.41 -5.90 -7.92
C ILE A 393 2.69 -5.10 -8.18
N ALA A 394 2.90 -4.06 -7.39
CA ALA A 394 4.17 -3.35 -7.33
C ALA A 394 5.12 -4.09 -6.39
N ASN A 395 6.28 -4.55 -6.87
CA ASN A 395 7.22 -5.31 -6.07
C ASN A 395 8.67 -4.85 -6.22
N GLY A 396 9.52 -5.31 -5.31
CA GLY A 396 10.94 -5.02 -5.24
C GLY A 396 11.34 -4.19 -4.03
N ILE A 397 12.61 -4.26 -3.66
CA ILE A 397 13.21 -3.46 -2.60
C ILE A 397 14.63 -3.06 -2.99
N TYR A 398 15.03 -1.83 -2.66
CA TYR A 398 16.34 -1.30 -3.05
C TYR A 398 17.53 -2.13 -2.55
N LYS A 399 17.45 -2.65 -1.31
CA LYS A 399 18.44 -3.56 -0.72
C LYS A 399 17.76 -4.83 -0.23
N ASP A 400 18.33 -5.99 -0.58
CA ASP A 400 17.78 -7.30 -0.24
C ASP A 400 18.07 -7.67 1.22
N LEU A 401 17.22 -7.17 2.11
CA LEU A 401 17.35 -7.28 3.56
C LEU A 401 17.18 -8.73 4.07
N THR A 402 16.49 -9.57 3.31
CA THR A 402 16.16 -10.95 3.70
C THR A 402 17.10 -11.99 3.11
N ASN A 403 18.11 -11.57 2.36
CA ASN A 403 19.08 -12.47 1.75
C ASN A 403 19.87 -13.24 2.81
N GLN A 404 19.62 -14.55 2.91
CA GLN A 404 20.18 -15.41 3.95
C GLN A 404 21.70 -15.58 3.81
N ASP A 405 22.22 -15.61 2.59
CA ASP A 405 23.67 -15.69 2.36
C ASP A 405 24.38 -14.44 2.90
N TYR A 406 23.77 -13.27 2.70
CA TYR A 406 24.28 -12.03 3.26
C TYR A 406 24.18 -12.01 4.80
N ILE A 407 23.02 -12.40 5.37
CA ILE A 407 22.79 -12.43 6.82
C ILE A 407 23.79 -13.41 7.46
N GLN A 408 23.99 -14.60 6.91
CA GLN A 408 24.96 -15.56 7.40
C GLN A 408 26.41 -15.04 7.31
N ARG A 409 26.74 -14.33 6.21
CA ARG A 409 28.06 -13.69 6.10
C ARG A 409 28.32 -12.70 7.23
N LEU A 410 27.31 -11.99 7.72
CA LEU A 410 27.43 -11.05 8.84
C LEU A 410 27.74 -11.75 10.18
N THR A 411 27.48 -13.06 10.32
CA THR A 411 27.85 -13.83 11.52
C THR A 411 29.36 -14.12 11.59
N ASN A 412 30.10 -13.91 10.48
CA ASN A 412 31.54 -14.07 10.44
C ASN A 412 32.22 -12.91 11.21
N ARG A 413 33.11 -13.26 12.16
CA ARG A 413 33.81 -12.30 13.02
C ARG A 413 34.64 -11.28 12.25
N ASP A 414 35.31 -11.71 11.16
CA ASP A 414 36.15 -10.82 10.36
C ASP A 414 35.31 -9.80 9.60
N VAL A 415 34.16 -10.24 9.06
CA VAL A 415 33.20 -9.36 8.38
C VAL A 415 32.61 -8.37 9.36
N MET A 416 32.12 -8.83 10.53
CA MET A 416 31.60 -7.95 11.57
C MET A 416 32.68 -7.01 12.10
N GLY A 417 33.92 -7.49 12.30
CA GLY A 417 35.05 -6.66 12.67
C GLY A 417 35.34 -5.55 11.67
N SER A 418 35.05 -5.75 10.39
CA SER A 418 35.25 -4.76 9.34
C SER A 418 34.23 -3.61 9.36
N VAL A 419 33.03 -3.81 9.94
CA VAL A 419 31.99 -2.79 10.07
C VAL A 419 31.88 -2.20 11.47
N LEU A 420 32.59 -2.78 12.45
CA LEU A 420 32.69 -2.20 13.79
C LEU A 420 33.71 -1.08 13.85
N THR A 421 33.37 -0.03 14.56
CA THR A 421 34.24 1.12 14.86
C THR A 421 34.30 1.34 16.36
N SER A 422 35.20 2.21 16.82
CA SER A 422 35.24 2.65 18.24
C SER A 422 33.95 3.35 18.70
N LYS A 423 33.08 3.75 17.77
CA LYS A 423 31.81 4.42 18.01
C LYS A 423 30.58 3.50 17.81
N GLY A 424 30.81 2.23 17.49
CA GLY A 424 29.74 1.27 17.19
C GLY A 424 29.74 0.77 15.74
N ILE A 425 28.57 0.37 15.24
CA ILE A 425 28.44 -0.19 13.89
C ILE A 425 28.50 0.93 12.84
N ASN A 426 29.31 0.73 11.79
CA ASN A 426 29.29 1.57 10.61
C ASN A 426 28.13 1.11 9.69
N TYR A 427 26.93 1.65 9.93
CA TYR A 427 25.73 1.28 9.20
C TYR A 427 25.86 1.55 7.69
N LYS A 428 26.53 2.66 7.30
CA LYS A 428 26.74 2.97 5.87
C LYS A 428 27.52 1.84 5.19
N LYS A 429 28.64 1.41 5.74
CA LYS A 429 29.44 0.30 5.18
C LYS A 429 28.65 -1.02 5.15
N LEU A 430 27.83 -1.25 6.18
CA LEU A 430 26.95 -2.42 6.27
C LEU A 430 25.95 -2.41 5.11
N ILE A 431 25.21 -1.32 4.92
CA ILE A 431 24.20 -1.16 3.87
C ILE A 431 24.83 -1.19 2.47
N ASP A 432 25.99 -0.53 2.27
CA ASP A 432 26.73 -0.55 1.00
C ASP A 432 27.10 -1.98 0.57
N SER A 433 27.35 -2.87 1.54
CA SER A 433 27.69 -4.27 1.29
C SER A 433 26.50 -5.20 1.05
N MET A 434 25.25 -4.73 1.26
CA MET A 434 24.04 -5.51 1.00
C MET A 434 23.84 -5.70 -0.51
N PRO A 435 23.36 -6.88 -0.94
CA PRO A 435 22.94 -7.08 -2.31
C PRO A 435 21.77 -6.15 -2.64
N SER A 436 21.72 -5.68 -3.87
CA SER A 436 20.51 -5.05 -4.41
C SER A 436 19.59 -6.13 -4.96
N GLN A 437 18.31 -5.95 -4.82
CA GLN A 437 17.35 -6.75 -5.56
C GLN A 437 17.34 -6.21 -7.01
N ALA A 438 17.77 -7.02 -7.95
CA ALA A 438 17.82 -6.67 -9.37
C ALA A 438 16.48 -6.96 -10.04
#